data_fa3a43ea296973ab01d1a530028e80b2
#
_entry.id   fa3a43ea296973ab01d1a530028e80b2
#
_cell.length_a   1.000
_cell.length_b   1.000
_cell.length_c   1.000
_cell.angle_alpha   90.00
_cell.angle_beta   90.00
_cell.angle_gamma   90.00
#
_symmetry.space_group_name_H-M   'P 1'
#
loop_
_entity.id
_entity.type
_entity.pdbx_description
1 polymer ?
#
loop_
_entity_poly.entity_id
_entity_poly.type
_entity_poly.pdbx_seq_one_letter_code
_entity_poly.pdbx_strand_id
1 'polypeptide(L)'
;LIFFFLIFYLHIANVYSDIIKPNTKIEPYNVVEIQLISLKNNDKPDKDFGIEQTWEFAHPENKINTGPLNNFKKMLKNEIYSILLNHKDHKIEEIYNNKKIAIYDVIILGSDNFYYEFKWQVERYDGKGSLNNCWLTTAVSNPVSLGASI
;
A
#
# COMPACT_ATOMS: atom_id res chain seq x y z
N LEU A 1 -48.81 -35.48 -2.26
CA LEU A 1 -47.38 -35.25 -2.57
C LEU A 1 -47.00 -33.89 -2.01
N ILE A 2 -46.24 -33.87 -0.88
CA ILE A 2 -45.84 -32.63 -0.23
C ILE A 2 -44.42 -32.33 -0.71
N PHE A 3 -44.24 -31.23 -1.46
CA PHE A 3 -42.94 -30.71 -1.87
C PHE A 3 -42.35 -29.88 -0.71
N PHE A 4 -41.27 -30.35 -0.11
CA PHE A 4 -40.45 -29.58 0.83
C PHE A 4 -39.49 -28.69 0.02
N PHE A 5 -39.75 -27.39 -0.01
CA PHE A 5 -38.77 -26.40 -0.52
C PHE A 5 -37.72 -26.15 0.57
N LEU A 6 -36.52 -26.69 0.37
CA LEU A 6 -35.38 -26.41 1.22
C LEU A 6 -34.80 -25.04 0.80
N ILE A 7 -35.10 -23.98 1.55
CA ILE A 7 -34.53 -22.68 1.36
C ILE A 7 -33.10 -22.68 1.91
N PHE A 8 -32.11 -22.77 1.03
CA PHE A 8 -30.71 -22.55 1.40
C PHE A 8 -30.50 -21.03 1.64
N TYR A 9 -30.42 -20.62 2.89
CA TYR A 9 -29.91 -19.31 3.27
C TYR A 9 -28.39 -19.31 3.04
N LEU A 10 -27.94 -18.74 1.92
CA LEU A 10 -26.53 -18.37 1.74
C LEU A 10 -26.23 -17.23 2.72
N HIS A 11 -25.59 -17.55 3.83
CA HIS A 11 -24.94 -16.53 4.65
C HIS A 11 -23.74 -16.01 3.89
N ILE A 12 -23.90 -14.86 3.22
CA ILE A 12 -22.76 -14.08 2.70
C ILE A 12 -22.07 -13.52 3.95
N ALA A 13 -21.04 -14.22 4.42
CA ALA A 13 -20.14 -13.66 5.40
C ALA A 13 -19.46 -12.45 4.71
N ASN A 14 -19.74 -11.23 5.17
CA ASN A 14 -18.97 -10.07 4.83
C ASN A 14 -17.56 -10.30 5.39
N VAL A 15 -16.64 -10.72 4.55
CA VAL A 15 -15.22 -10.75 4.88
C VAL A 15 -14.78 -9.29 4.90
N TYR A 16 -14.86 -8.66 6.07
CA TYR A 16 -14.16 -7.39 6.29
C TYR A 16 -12.67 -7.68 6.17
N SER A 17 -12.03 -7.04 5.22
CA SER A 17 -10.57 -7.08 5.15
C SER A 17 -10.03 -6.22 6.28
N ASP A 18 -9.45 -6.86 7.29
CA ASP A 18 -8.81 -6.14 8.38
C ASP A 18 -7.52 -5.46 7.90
N ILE A 19 -7.23 -4.29 8.46
CA ILE A 19 -5.96 -3.58 8.23
C ILE A 19 -4.81 -4.44 8.74
N ILE A 20 -3.86 -4.74 7.86
CA ILE A 20 -2.63 -5.45 8.20
C ILE A 20 -1.73 -4.51 9.00
N LYS A 21 -1.34 -4.95 10.19
CA LYS A 21 -0.44 -4.17 11.05
C LYS A 21 1.03 -4.61 10.85
N PRO A 22 1.98 -3.66 10.91
CA PRO A 22 3.40 -4.00 10.91
C PRO A 22 3.73 -5.00 12.00
N ASN A 23 4.54 -5.99 11.66
CA ASN A 23 5.12 -6.95 12.60
C ASN A 23 6.48 -7.44 12.08
N THR A 24 7.26 -8.06 12.93
CA THR A 24 8.65 -8.46 12.65
C THR A 24 8.81 -9.59 11.63
N LYS A 25 7.72 -10.23 11.20
CA LYS A 25 7.72 -11.32 10.21
C LYS A 25 7.51 -10.81 8.79
N ILE A 26 7.08 -9.56 8.62
CA ILE A 26 6.86 -8.95 7.31
C ILE A 26 8.19 -8.44 6.79
N GLU A 27 8.67 -9.03 5.70
CA GLU A 27 9.92 -8.66 5.04
C GLU A 27 9.77 -7.34 4.25
N PRO A 28 10.87 -6.63 3.95
CA PRO A 28 10.80 -5.31 3.32
C PRO A 28 10.08 -5.31 1.96
N TYR A 29 10.28 -6.32 1.12
CA TYR A 29 9.55 -6.48 -0.14
C TYR A 29 8.03 -6.55 0.10
N ASN A 30 7.61 -7.33 1.10
CA ASN A 30 6.19 -7.50 1.41
C ASN A 30 5.55 -6.21 1.95
N VAL A 31 6.31 -5.34 2.62
CA VAL A 31 5.81 -4.00 3.02
C VAL A 31 5.42 -3.20 1.78
N VAL A 32 6.30 -3.12 0.79
CA VAL A 32 6.04 -2.41 -0.47
C VAL A 32 4.87 -3.04 -1.22
N GLU A 33 4.85 -4.37 -1.31
CA GLU A 33 3.78 -5.13 -1.97
C GLU A 33 2.41 -4.90 -1.33
N ILE A 34 2.31 -4.96 0.01
CA ILE A 34 1.07 -4.68 0.75
C ILE A 34 0.57 -3.27 0.44
N GLN A 35 1.45 -2.27 0.48
CA GLN A 35 1.09 -0.89 0.18
C GLN A 35 0.60 -0.73 -1.26
N LEU A 36 1.30 -1.29 -2.24
CA LEU A 36 0.94 -1.17 -3.65
C LEU A 36 -0.34 -1.92 -4.01
N ILE A 37 -0.54 -3.14 -3.51
CA ILE A 37 -1.79 -3.88 -3.72
C ILE A 37 -2.98 -3.12 -3.13
N SER A 38 -2.79 -2.53 -1.96
CA SER A 38 -3.83 -1.75 -1.29
C SER A 38 -4.16 -0.46 -2.05
N LEU A 39 -3.14 0.27 -2.53
CA LEU A 39 -3.34 1.48 -3.34
C LEU A 39 -3.96 1.16 -4.71
N LYS A 40 -3.62 0.02 -5.32
CA LYS A 40 -4.26 -0.49 -6.55
C LYS A 40 -5.76 -0.71 -6.35
N ASN A 41 -6.16 -1.13 -5.16
CA ASN A 41 -7.55 -1.38 -4.79
C ASN A 41 -8.03 -0.37 -3.73
N ASN A 42 -7.69 0.91 -3.90
CA ASN A 42 -7.82 1.94 -2.87
C ASN A 42 -9.18 1.98 -2.17
N ASP A 43 -10.26 1.82 -2.93
CA ASP A 43 -11.63 1.98 -2.44
C ASP A 43 -12.34 0.63 -2.17
N LYS A 44 -11.57 -0.41 -1.86
CA LYS A 44 -12.07 -1.75 -1.53
C LYS A 44 -11.43 -2.26 -0.24
N PRO A 45 -12.22 -2.75 0.74
CA PRO A 45 -13.69 -2.85 0.75
C PRO A 45 -14.41 -1.51 0.90
N ASP A 46 -13.72 -0.49 1.47
CA ASP A 46 -14.26 0.84 1.76
C ASP A 46 -13.43 1.92 1.11
N LYS A 47 -14.03 3.12 0.97
CA LYS A 47 -13.36 4.30 0.42
C LYS A 47 -12.08 4.63 1.21
N ASP A 48 -10.99 4.86 0.47
CA ASP A 48 -9.66 5.19 1.01
C ASP A 48 -9.00 4.08 1.85
N PHE A 49 -9.53 2.86 1.85
CA PHE A 49 -8.94 1.73 2.60
C PHE A 49 -7.46 1.51 2.23
N GLY A 50 -7.11 1.61 0.94
CA GLY A 50 -5.73 1.45 0.48
C GLY A 50 -4.78 2.50 1.06
N ILE A 51 -5.24 3.75 1.15
CA ILE A 51 -4.47 4.83 1.79
C ILE A 51 -4.29 4.55 3.28
N GLU A 52 -5.34 4.09 3.98
CA GLU A 52 -5.28 3.75 5.40
C GLU A 52 -4.32 2.58 5.66
N GLN A 53 -4.38 1.54 4.83
CA GLN A 53 -3.43 0.43 4.89
C GLN A 53 -1.99 0.89 4.65
N THR A 54 -1.77 1.78 3.68
CA THR A 54 -0.44 2.35 3.39
C THR A 54 0.08 3.17 4.56
N TRP A 55 -0.78 3.94 5.23
CA TRP A 55 -0.46 4.72 6.42
C TRP A 55 0.05 3.86 7.59
N GLU A 56 -0.47 2.64 7.75
CA GLU A 56 -0.01 1.75 8.81
C GLU A 56 1.49 1.47 8.73
N PHE A 57 2.02 1.31 7.53
CA PHE A 57 3.44 1.04 7.28
C PHE A 57 4.31 2.29 7.11
N ALA A 58 3.77 3.49 7.26
CA ALA A 58 4.56 4.70 7.26
C ALA A 58 5.41 4.82 8.52
N HIS A 59 6.70 5.19 8.36
CA HIS A 59 7.61 5.41 9.48
C HIS A 59 7.07 6.49 10.44
N PRO A 60 7.25 6.37 11.76
CA PRO A 60 6.76 7.35 12.74
C PRO A 60 7.16 8.80 12.44
N GLU A 61 8.38 9.05 11.98
CA GLU A 61 8.82 10.39 11.57
C GLU A 61 8.02 10.93 10.39
N ASN A 62 7.69 10.09 9.41
CA ASN A 62 6.85 10.49 8.29
C ASN A 62 5.44 10.84 8.77
N LYS A 63 4.90 10.09 9.74
CA LYS A 63 3.60 10.37 10.35
C LYS A 63 3.59 11.72 11.07
N ILE A 64 4.68 12.04 11.78
CA ILE A 64 4.84 13.34 12.44
C ILE A 64 4.93 14.47 11.41
N ASN A 65 5.75 14.31 10.37
CA ASN A 65 6.00 15.35 9.35
C ASN A 65 4.78 15.59 8.46
N THR A 66 4.07 14.54 8.08
CA THR A 66 2.86 14.64 7.26
C THR A 66 1.66 15.16 8.06
N GLY A 67 1.65 14.91 9.37
CA GLY A 67 0.52 15.18 10.27
C GLY A 67 -0.49 14.02 10.27
N PRO A 68 -1.73 14.26 10.68
CA PRO A 68 -2.72 13.19 10.85
C PRO A 68 -3.09 12.52 9.51
N LEU A 69 -3.68 11.33 9.58
CA LEU A 69 -4.11 10.53 8.43
C LEU A 69 -4.85 11.35 7.36
N ASN A 70 -5.67 12.31 7.75
CA ASN A 70 -6.37 13.17 6.79
C ASN A 70 -5.43 14.00 5.89
N ASN A 71 -4.28 14.41 6.41
CA ASN A 71 -3.27 15.11 5.61
C ASN A 71 -2.57 14.14 4.66
N PHE A 72 -2.30 12.92 5.10
CA PHE A 72 -1.77 11.86 4.25
C PHE A 72 -2.75 11.51 3.11
N LYS A 73 -4.05 11.40 3.41
CA LYS A 73 -5.10 11.23 2.38
C LYS A 73 -5.08 12.36 1.34
N LYS A 74 -4.97 13.61 1.77
CA LYS A 74 -4.86 14.77 0.86
C LYS A 74 -3.59 14.70 0.02
N MET A 75 -2.46 14.32 0.61
CA MET A 75 -1.19 14.18 -0.09
C MET A 75 -1.27 13.10 -1.19
N LEU A 76 -1.82 11.92 -0.89
CA LEU A 76 -1.96 10.85 -1.88
C LEU A 76 -3.00 11.16 -2.98
N LYS A 77 -3.92 12.09 -2.73
CA LYS A 77 -4.90 12.53 -3.73
C LYS A 77 -4.46 13.75 -4.55
N ASN A 78 -3.26 14.28 -4.31
CA ASN A 78 -2.72 15.38 -5.12
C ASN A 78 -2.26 14.88 -6.50
N GLU A 79 -1.95 15.79 -7.41
CA GLU A 79 -1.55 15.48 -8.79
C GLU A 79 -0.31 14.58 -8.89
N ILE A 80 0.59 14.64 -7.91
CA ILE A 80 1.87 13.89 -7.93
C ILE A 80 1.65 12.43 -7.57
N TYR A 81 0.95 12.15 -6.47
CA TYR A 81 0.82 10.81 -5.91
C TYR A 81 -0.49 10.09 -6.27
N SER A 82 -1.47 10.78 -6.84
CA SER A 82 -2.74 10.16 -7.25
C SER A 82 -2.59 9.06 -8.31
N ILE A 83 -1.46 9.05 -9.02
CA ILE A 83 -1.07 8.00 -9.96
C ILE A 83 -1.02 6.62 -9.28
N LEU A 84 -0.69 6.57 -7.99
CA LEU A 84 -0.65 5.34 -7.20
C LEU A 84 -2.05 4.77 -6.92
N LEU A 85 -3.09 5.63 -6.90
CA LEU A 85 -4.44 5.23 -6.54
C LEU A 85 -5.14 4.56 -7.72
N ASN A 86 -5.69 3.37 -7.47
CA ASN A 86 -6.44 2.60 -8.47
C ASN A 86 -5.65 2.37 -9.79
N HIS A 87 -4.32 2.26 -9.67
CA HIS A 87 -3.46 1.95 -10.82
C HIS A 87 -3.77 0.57 -11.40
N LYS A 88 -3.40 0.32 -12.65
CA LYS A 88 -3.77 -0.90 -13.38
C LYS A 88 -2.86 -2.08 -13.04
N ASP A 89 -1.55 -1.80 -12.94
CA ASP A 89 -0.55 -2.82 -12.65
C ASP A 89 0.71 -2.21 -12.05
N HIS A 90 1.56 -3.04 -11.44
CA HIS A 90 2.85 -2.61 -10.92
C HIS A 90 3.88 -3.73 -10.96
N LYS A 91 5.14 -3.33 -10.99
CA LYS A 91 6.32 -4.20 -10.84
C LYS A 91 7.21 -3.63 -9.75
N ILE A 92 7.72 -4.49 -8.88
CA ILE A 92 8.66 -4.15 -7.81
C ILE A 92 10.00 -4.80 -8.14
N GLU A 93 11.07 -4.03 -8.17
CA GLU A 93 12.43 -4.50 -8.42
C GLU A 93 13.36 -4.06 -7.28
N GLU A 94 14.00 -5.01 -6.60
CA GLU A 94 14.93 -4.72 -5.52
C GLU A 94 16.23 -4.14 -6.11
N ILE A 95 16.61 -2.93 -5.65
CA ILE A 95 17.83 -2.25 -6.05
C ILE A 95 18.91 -2.40 -4.99
N TYR A 96 18.52 -2.37 -3.73
CA TYR A 96 19.42 -2.47 -2.61
C TYR A 96 18.72 -3.08 -1.41
N ASN A 97 19.41 -3.94 -0.69
CA ASN A 97 18.90 -4.52 0.56
C ASN A 97 20.05 -4.86 1.51
N ASN A 98 19.91 -4.44 2.75
CA ASN A 98 20.73 -4.88 3.86
C ASN A 98 19.87 -5.07 5.10
N LYS A 99 20.49 -5.32 6.28
CA LYS A 99 19.74 -5.58 7.52
C LYS A 99 18.93 -4.39 8.05
N LYS A 100 19.13 -3.19 7.50
CA LYS A 100 18.53 -1.94 8.01
C LYS A 100 17.70 -1.19 6.97
N ILE A 101 18.10 -1.23 5.71
CA ILE A 101 17.50 -0.44 4.62
C ILE A 101 17.30 -1.33 3.40
N ALA A 102 16.15 -1.21 2.74
CA ALA A 102 15.92 -1.77 1.43
C ALA A 102 15.31 -0.70 0.51
N ILE A 103 15.74 -0.71 -0.75
CA ILE A 103 15.32 0.25 -1.78
C ILE A 103 14.81 -0.54 -3.00
N TYR A 104 13.69 -0.10 -3.53
CA TYR A 104 13.03 -0.71 -4.67
C TYR A 104 12.74 0.33 -5.74
N ASP A 105 12.93 -0.05 -7.00
CA ASP A 105 12.29 0.62 -8.12
C ASP A 105 10.90 0.02 -8.33
N VAL A 106 9.90 0.89 -8.37
CA VAL A 106 8.50 0.51 -8.52
C VAL A 106 7.98 1.12 -9.81
N ILE A 107 7.63 0.26 -10.77
CA ILE A 107 7.03 0.68 -12.03
C ILE A 107 5.51 0.55 -11.88
N ILE A 108 4.80 1.65 -12.10
CA ILE A 108 3.33 1.73 -12.04
C ILE A 108 2.78 1.93 -13.45
N LEU A 109 1.81 1.12 -13.84
CA LEU A 109 0.92 1.43 -14.96
C LEU A 109 -0.29 2.19 -14.41
N GLY A 110 -0.32 3.49 -14.63
CA GLY A 110 -1.39 4.38 -14.18
C GLY A 110 -2.74 4.10 -14.85
N SER A 111 -3.81 4.60 -14.28
CA SER A 111 -5.15 4.54 -14.88
C SER A 111 -5.25 5.31 -16.21
N ASP A 112 -4.32 6.24 -16.45
CA ASP A 112 -4.15 7.03 -17.67
C ASP A 112 -3.40 6.28 -18.80
N ASN A 113 -2.98 5.02 -18.59
CA ASN A 113 -2.17 4.21 -19.50
C ASN A 113 -0.73 4.69 -19.70
N PHE A 114 -0.18 5.46 -18.79
CA PHE A 114 1.23 5.79 -18.76
C PHE A 114 1.97 4.98 -17.71
N TYR A 115 3.24 4.70 -17.97
CA TYR A 115 4.16 4.10 -17.01
C TYR A 115 4.88 5.18 -16.23
N TYR A 116 5.01 4.95 -14.92
CA TYR A 116 5.70 5.83 -13.98
C TYR A 116 6.63 5.02 -13.11
N GLU A 117 7.81 5.54 -12.84
CA GLU A 117 8.77 4.96 -11.91
C GLU A 117 8.80 5.75 -10.61
N PHE A 118 8.78 5.04 -9.49
CA PHE A 118 9.00 5.56 -8.15
C PHE A 118 10.17 4.82 -7.50
N LYS A 119 10.96 5.51 -6.70
CA LYS A 119 11.86 4.87 -5.75
C LYS A 119 11.17 4.75 -4.41
N TRP A 120 11.18 3.54 -3.87
CA TRP A 120 10.53 3.21 -2.61
C TRP A 120 11.56 2.73 -1.60
N GLN A 121 11.68 3.40 -0.45
CA GLN A 121 12.61 3.05 0.60
C GLN A 121 11.87 2.59 1.85
N VAL A 122 12.29 1.46 2.39
CA VAL A 122 11.84 0.95 3.67
C VAL A 122 13.03 0.77 4.60
N GLU A 123 12.82 1.03 5.88
CA GLU A 123 13.85 0.87 6.90
C GLU A 123 13.33 0.05 8.06
N ARG A 124 14.24 -0.71 8.67
CA ARG A 124 13.94 -1.44 9.90
C ARG A 124 13.94 -0.45 11.06
N TYR A 125 12.78 -0.30 11.70
CA TYR A 125 12.60 0.62 12.82
C TYR A 125 13.35 0.13 14.07
N ASP A 126 14.21 0.96 14.63
CA ASP A 126 15.03 0.68 15.81
C ASP A 126 14.55 1.38 17.09
N GLY A 127 13.39 2.03 17.02
CA GLY A 127 12.76 2.70 18.17
C GLY A 127 12.06 1.73 19.11
N LYS A 128 11.50 2.27 20.17
CA LYS A 128 10.79 1.49 21.20
C LYS A 128 9.36 1.15 20.78
N GLY A 129 8.78 0.16 21.45
CA GLY A 129 7.37 -0.21 21.29
C GLY A 129 7.11 -1.33 20.30
N SER A 130 5.86 -1.51 19.90
CA SER A 130 5.40 -2.60 19.04
C SER A 130 5.96 -2.58 17.62
N LEU A 131 6.45 -1.43 17.15
CA LEU A 131 7.07 -1.27 15.83
C LEU A 131 8.56 -1.63 15.81
N ASN A 132 9.19 -1.88 16.97
CA ASN A 132 10.60 -2.24 17.03
C ASN A 132 10.90 -3.44 16.12
N ASN A 133 11.94 -3.33 15.30
CA ASN A 133 12.34 -4.31 14.29
C ASN A 133 11.34 -4.57 13.15
N CYS A 134 10.25 -3.80 13.04
CA CYS A 134 9.39 -3.83 11.86
C CYS A 134 10.01 -3.03 10.71
N TRP A 135 9.76 -3.47 9.47
CA TRP A 135 10.08 -2.70 8.28
C TRP A 135 8.99 -1.68 8.00
N LEU A 136 9.37 -0.41 7.82
CA LEU A 136 8.46 0.72 7.63
C LEU A 136 8.95 1.60 6.48
N THR A 137 8.02 2.17 5.71
CA THR A 137 8.33 3.07 4.59
C THR A 137 8.82 4.42 5.11
N THR A 138 10.03 4.80 4.70
CA THR A 138 10.67 6.07 5.05
C THR A 138 10.63 7.09 3.93
N ALA A 139 10.63 6.65 2.67
CA ALA A 139 10.59 7.56 1.53
C ALA A 139 9.92 6.93 0.30
N VAL A 140 9.18 7.75 -0.42
CA VAL A 140 8.68 7.47 -1.77
C VAL A 140 9.00 8.70 -2.62
N SER A 141 9.72 8.50 -3.71
CA SER A 141 10.12 9.60 -4.59
C SER A 141 8.94 10.21 -5.35
N ASN A 142 9.15 11.36 -5.98
CA ASN A 142 8.26 11.82 -7.03
C ASN A 142 8.31 10.83 -8.21
N PRO A 143 7.19 10.69 -8.97
CA PRO A 143 7.16 9.85 -10.16
C PRO A 143 8.04 10.39 -11.27
N VAL A 144 8.66 9.48 -12.02
CA VAL A 144 9.30 9.76 -13.31
C VAL A 144 8.46 9.10 -14.40
N SER A 145 7.95 9.87 -15.35
CA SER A 145 7.19 9.31 -16.47
C SER A 145 8.10 8.53 -17.40
N LEU A 146 7.72 7.30 -17.74
CA LEU A 146 8.44 6.43 -18.69
C LEU A 146 7.74 6.36 -20.07
N GLY A 147 6.62 7.07 -20.24
CA GLY A 147 5.86 7.11 -21.50
C GLY A 147 4.59 6.26 -21.47
N ALA A 148 3.88 6.26 -22.61
CA ALA A 148 2.62 5.54 -22.76
C ALA A 148 2.83 4.04 -22.88
N SER A 149 1.85 3.26 -22.39
CA SER A 149 1.75 1.83 -22.70
C SER A 149 1.29 1.66 -24.16
N ILE A 150 1.93 0.77 -24.88
CA ILE A 150 1.59 0.42 -26.27
C ILE A 150 0.46 -0.60 -26.26
#